data_8124e1af1397d2d4c37838c8e75a8efa
#
_entry.id   8124e1af1397d2d4c37838c8e75a8efa
#
_cell.length_a   1.000
_cell.length_b   1.000
_cell.length_c   1.000
_cell.angle_alpha   90.00
_cell.angle_beta   90.00
_cell.angle_gamma   90.00
#
_symmetry.space_group_name_H-M   'P 1'
#
loop_
_entity.id
_entity.type
_entity.pdbx_description
1 polymer ?
#
loop_
_entity_poly.entity_id
_entity_poly.type
_entity_poly.pdbx_seq_one_letter_code
_entity_poly.pdbx_strand_id
1 'polypeptide(L)'
;MPQIRWGRVDRMLRPVHRWIWGDSERRVRKLLAFAEVEADGGRDILRASEVTPDPLLRRLYLAHAIDELRHADLFRERGAALLQARPARATPLSAGWLPAGDHGIDDLRVEDEPDESLLAFLHVAEKAAAGRFTIYRDVVQDDPSTRAVFEEILRDEVFHMNYTYTQLARVSPERYRQRVWRARASRLWKRYLRVAASLAGLIGTVMLTIQYFIVLPPFAWFAKRAERRESPGWTPIPRDRDRSPTSQY
;
A
#
# COMPACT_ATOMS: atom_id res chain seq x y z
N MET A 1 26.74 2.28 15.12
CA MET A 1 25.40 2.37 14.52
C MET A 1 24.40 1.90 15.56
N PRO A 2 23.30 2.60 15.81
CA PRO A 2 22.25 2.08 16.67
C PRO A 2 21.71 0.79 16.08
N GLN A 3 21.81 -0.31 16.81
CA GLN A 3 21.29 -1.60 16.37
C GLN A 3 19.76 -1.55 16.42
N ILE A 4 19.11 -1.44 15.25
CA ILE A 4 17.68 -1.61 15.14
C ILE A 4 17.38 -3.09 15.42
N ARG A 5 16.76 -3.36 16.56
CA ARG A 5 16.44 -4.73 16.99
C ARG A 5 15.07 -5.13 16.46
N TRP A 6 14.96 -6.39 16.04
CA TRP A 6 13.68 -6.99 15.67
C TRP A 6 12.66 -6.87 16.79
N GLY A 7 11.45 -6.43 16.44
CA GLY A 7 10.30 -6.49 17.33
C GLY A 7 9.92 -7.94 17.70
N ARG A 8 9.11 -8.12 18.73
CA ARG A 8 8.62 -9.47 19.13
C ARG A 8 7.79 -10.10 18.00
N VAL A 9 6.92 -9.32 17.37
CA VAL A 9 6.07 -9.77 16.25
C VAL A 9 6.93 -10.16 15.05
N ASP A 10 7.95 -9.38 14.72
CA ASP A 10 8.83 -9.65 13.58
C ASP A 10 9.62 -10.94 13.78
N ARG A 11 10.02 -11.24 15.02
CA ARG A 11 10.67 -12.52 15.35
C ARG A 11 9.74 -13.71 15.15
N MET A 12 8.45 -13.56 15.50
CA MET A 12 7.43 -14.59 15.24
C MET A 12 7.17 -14.77 13.75
N LEU A 13 7.23 -13.71 12.98
CA LEU A 13 7.00 -13.71 11.53
C LEU A 13 8.26 -14.08 10.73
N ARG A 14 9.38 -14.38 11.37
CA ARG A 14 10.62 -14.76 10.70
C ARG A 14 10.47 -15.88 9.66
N PRO A 15 9.69 -16.96 9.90
CA PRO A 15 9.46 -17.98 8.89
C PRO A 15 8.77 -17.44 7.64
N VAL A 16 7.80 -16.51 7.82
CA VAL A 16 7.08 -15.85 6.73
C VAL A 16 8.03 -14.95 5.92
N HIS A 17 8.88 -14.18 6.59
CA HIS A 17 9.90 -13.36 5.93
C HIS A 17 10.88 -14.23 5.13
N ARG A 18 11.36 -15.35 5.70
CA ARG A 18 12.21 -16.31 4.99
C ARG A 18 11.50 -16.91 3.78
N TRP A 19 10.24 -17.26 3.90
CA TRP A 19 9.45 -17.77 2.78
C TRP A 19 9.30 -16.73 1.66
N ILE A 20 9.02 -15.46 2.01
CA ILE A 20 8.90 -14.37 1.02
C ILE A 20 10.23 -14.16 0.29
N TRP A 21 11.34 -14.09 1.02
CA TRP A 21 12.65 -13.74 0.49
C TRP A 21 13.47 -14.92 -0.03
N GLY A 22 13.10 -16.16 0.31
CA GLY A 22 13.80 -17.37 -0.10
C GLY A 22 13.52 -17.80 -1.55
N ASP A 23 12.46 -17.28 -2.17
CA ASP A 23 12.10 -17.55 -3.56
C ASP A 23 12.46 -16.37 -4.46
N SER A 24 13.14 -16.66 -5.57
CA SER A 24 13.65 -15.60 -6.45
C SER A 24 12.53 -14.78 -7.12
N GLU A 25 11.39 -15.39 -7.45
CA GLU A 25 10.27 -14.68 -8.07
C GLU A 25 9.60 -13.72 -7.09
N ARG A 26 9.32 -14.19 -5.86
CA ARG A 26 8.77 -13.33 -4.82
C ARG A 26 9.74 -12.22 -4.44
N ARG A 27 11.04 -12.51 -4.43
CA ARG A 27 12.11 -11.52 -4.20
C ARG A 27 12.11 -10.42 -5.26
N VAL A 28 12.07 -10.78 -6.56
CA VAL A 28 11.99 -9.80 -7.66
C VAL A 28 10.76 -8.92 -7.52
N ARG A 29 9.56 -9.52 -7.35
CA ARG A 29 8.32 -8.76 -7.19
C ARG A 29 8.40 -7.79 -6.00
N LYS A 30 9.01 -8.21 -4.91
CA LYS A 30 9.13 -7.38 -3.71
C LYS A 30 10.09 -6.21 -3.90
N LEU A 31 11.23 -6.43 -4.56
CA LEU A 31 12.20 -5.38 -4.89
C LEU A 31 11.60 -4.35 -5.84
N LEU A 32 10.91 -4.78 -6.90
CA LEU A 32 10.24 -3.87 -7.83
C LEU A 32 9.11 -3.08 -7.16
N ALA A 33 8.35 -3.72 -6.27
CA ALA A 33 7.33 -3.00 -5.49
C ALA A 33 7.95 -1.96 -4.54
N PHE A 34 9.11 -2.24 -3.94
CA PHE A 34 9.83 -1.23 -3.16
C PHE A 34 10.31 -0.09 -4.04
N ALA A 35 10.87 -0.37 -5.22
CA ALA A 35 11.29 0.67 -6.15
C ALA A 35 10.16 1.68 -6.45
N GLU A 36 8.93 1.22 -6.62
CA GLU A 36 7.78 2.10 -6.86
C GLU A 36 7.41 2.92 -5.60
N VAL A 37 7.42 2.29 -4.42
CA VAL A 37 7.10 2.97 -3.15
C VAL A 37 8.13 4.07 -2.84
N GLU A 38 9.43 3.78 -2.99
CA GLU A 38 10.49 4.77 -2.77
C GLU A 38 10.43 5.90 -3.80
N ALA A 39 10.18 5.58 -5.09
CA ALA A 39 10.02 6.60 -6.11
C ALA A 39 8.83 7.53 -5.85
N ASP A 40 7.70 6.99 -5.37
CA ASP A 40 6.54 7.80 -4.99
C ASP A 40 6.86 8.66 -3.76
N GLY A 41 7.44 8.06 -2.72
CA GLY A 41 7.88 8.77 -1.52
C GLY A 41 8.84 9.91 -1.83
N GLY A 42 9.83 9.65 -2.70
CA GLY A 42 10.79 10.66 -3.15
C GLY A 42 10.11 11.84 -3.85
N ARG A 43 9.12 11.59 -4.72
CA ARG A 43 8.35 12.67 -5.38
C ARG A 43 7.55 13.52 -4.38
N ASP A 44 6.92 12.88 -3.42
CA ASP A 44 6.13 13.58 -2.40
C ASP A 44 7.03 14.43 -1.48
N ILE A 45 8.19 13.90 -1.08
CA ILE A 45 9.16 14.64 -0.26
C ILE A 45 9.81 15.78 -1.08
N LEU A 46 10.05 15.57 -2.38
CA LEU A 46 10.50 16.63 -3.27
C LEU A 46 9.46 17.77 -3.30
N ARG A 47 8.17 17.44 -3.43
CA ARG A 47 7.10 18.41 -3.37
C ARG A 47 7.07 19.16 -2.03
N ALA A 48 7.30 18.45 -0.91
CA ALA A 48 7.44 19.06 0.40
C ALA A 48 8.59 20.09 0.44
N SER A 49 9.70 19.81 -0.22
CA SER A 49 10.83 20.76 -0.31
C SER A 49 10.48 22.05 -1.07
N GLU A 50 9.56 21.98 -2.02
CA GLU A 50 9.11 23.14 -2.79
C GLU A 50 8.17 24.05 -1.98
N VAL A 51 7.28 23.45 -1.16
CA VAL A 51 6.22 24.20 -0.46
C VAL A 51 6.62 24.69 0.93
N THR A 52 7.59 24.04 1.59
CA THR A 52 8.02 24.47 2.94
C THR A 52 8.62 25.87 2.93
N PRO A 53 8.19 26.75 3.86
CA PRO A 53 8.80 28.07 4.01
C PRO A 53 10.16 28.04 4.72
N ASP A 54 10.47 26.96 5.45
CA ASP A 54 11.71 26.82 6.23
C ASP A 54 12.90 26.43 5.33
N PRO A 55 13.94 27.30 5.20
CA PRO A 55 15.07 27.03 4.32
C PRO A 55 15.91 25.80 4.74
N LEU A 56 15.92 25.46 6.03
CA LEU A 56 16.63 24.28 6.52
C LEU A 56 15.85 23.02 6.15
N LEU A 57 14.53 23.01 6.38
CA LEU A 57 13.69 21.88 6.00
C LEU A 57 13.68 21.67 4.49
N ARG A 58 13.66 22.74 3.70
CA ARG A 58 13.77 22.66 2.23
C ARG A 58 15.00 21.88 1.80
N ARG A 59 16.18 22.17 2.37
CA ARG A 59 17.41 21.44 2.06
C ARG A 59 17.38 20.01 2.52
N LEU A 60 16.83 19.74 3.71
CA LEU A 60 16.74 18.39 4.27
C LEU A 60 15.75 17.51 3.49
N TYR A 61 14.59 18.05 3.12
CA TYR A 61 13.62 17.35 2.28
C TYR A 61 14.18 17.08 0.88
N LEU A 62 14.88 18.05 0.27
CA LEU A 62 15.51 17.83 -1.03
C LEU A 62 16.57 16.72 -0.97
N ALA A 63 17.43 16.71 0.04
CA ALA A 63 18.42 15.66 0.23
C ALA A 63 17.74 14.29 0.44
N HIS A 64 16.70 14.24 1.28
CA HIS A 64 15.92 13.03 1.53
C HIS A 64 15.26 12.53 0.23
N ALA A 65 14.61 13.40 -0.55
CA ALA A 65 14.00 13.03 -1.82
C ALA A 65 14.99 12.42 -2.81
N ILE A 66 16.22 12.96 -2.87
CA ILE A 66 17.30 12.41 -3.70
C ILE A 66 17.69 11.01 -3.23
N ASP A 67 17.80 10.79 -1.92
CA ASP A 67 18.09 9.48 -1.37
C ASP A 67 16.99 8.47 -1.70
N GLU A 68 15.69 8.83 -1.56
CA GLU A 68 14.56 7.96 -1.90
C GLU A 68 14.54 7.57 -3.39
N LEU A 69 14.82 8.52 -4.29
CA LEU A 69 14.92 8.23 -5.72
C LEU A 69 16.09 7.28 -6.01
N ARG A 70 17.21 7.44 -5.31
CA ARG A 70 18.36 6.53 -5.40
C ARG A 70 18.02 5.15 -4.83
N HIS A 71 17.29 5.05 -3.72
CA HIS A 71 16.80 3.77 -3.17
C HIS A 71 15.91 3.06 -4.18
N ALA A 72 15.02 3.80 -4.85
CA ALA A 72 14.19 3.27 -5.93
C ALA A 72 15.02 2.65 -7.05
N ASP A 73 16.09 3.32 -7.48
CA ASP A 73 16.97 2.81 -8.52
C ASP A 73 17.74 1.57 -8.06
N LEU A 74 18.28 1.56 -6.83
CA LEU A 74 18.94 0.37 -6.25
C LEU A 74 18.02 -0.86 -6.23
N PHE A 75 16.77 -0.70 -5.81
CA PHE A 75 15.80 -1.78 -5.81
C PHE A 75 15.43 -2.22 -7.23
N ARG A 76 15.28 -1.28 -8.17
CA ARG A 76 14.94 -1.56 -9.57
C ARG A 76 16.07 -2.30 -10.27
N GLU A 77 17.30 -1.84 -10.14
CA GLU A 77 18.48 -2.48 -10.72
C GLU A 77 18.67 -3.90 -10.17
N ARG A 78 18.52 -4.07 -8.85
CA ARG A 78 18.63 -5.41 -8.25
C ARG A 78 17.50 -6.33 -8.69
N GLY A 79 16.28 -5.85 -8.75
CA GLY A 79 15.11 -6.59 -9.26
C GLY A 79 15.30 -7.01 -10.72
N ALA A 80 15.77 -6.08 -11.57
CA ALA A 80 16.07 -6.35 -12.97
C ALA A 80 17.19 -7.39 -13.16
N ALA A 81 18.27 -7.29 -12.39
CA ALA A 81 19.36 -8.27 -12.45
C ALA A 81 18.89 -9.69 -12.08
N LEU A 82 18.05 -9.81 -11.05
CA LEU A 82 17.45 -11.10 -10.68
C LEU A 82 16.48 -11.62 -11.75
N LEU A 83 15.75 -10.72 -12.41
CA LEU A 83 14.83 -11.07 -13.48
C LEU A 83 15.60 -11.61 -14.70
N GLN A 84 16.70 -10.97 -15.09
CA GLN A 84 17.56 -11.42 -16.18
C GLN A 84 18.22 -12.78 -15.92
N ALA A 85 18.53 -13.10 -14.69
CA ALA A 85 19.11 -14.37 -14.29
C ALA A 85 18.10 -15.55 -14.30
N ARG A 86 16.80 -15.28 -14.56
CA ARG A 86 15.76 -16.32 -14.60
C ARG A 86 15.84 -17.17 -15.86
N PRO A 87 15.48 -18.47 -15.79
CA PRO A 87 15.33 -19.30 -16.99
C PRO A 87 14.32 -18.71 -17.97
N ALA A 88 14.61 -18.79 -19.28
CA ALA A 88 13.72 -18.27 -20.35
C ALA A 88 12.29 -18.85 -20.33
N ARG A 89 12.08 -20.02 -19.69
CA ARG A 89 10.77 -20.67 -19.53
C ARG A 89 10.03 -20.27 -18.24
N ALA A 90 10.57 -19.36 -17.45
CA ALA A 90 9.89 -18.90 -16.24
C ALA A 90 8.62 -18.13 -16.59
N THR A 91 7.56 -18.29 -15.79
CA THR A 91 6.31 -17.56 -15.96
C THR A 91 6.58 -16.05 -15.98
N PRO A 92 6.04 -15.30 -16.95
CA PRO A 92 6.17 -13.85 -17.00
C PRO A 92 5.69 -13.24 -15.67
N LEU A 93 6.46 -12.31 -15.12
CA LEU A 93 5.98 -11.51 -13.99
C LEU A 93 4.96 -10.51 -14.54
N SER A 94 3.72 -10.59 -14.10
CA SER A 94 2.80 -9.49 -14.29
C SER A 94 3.30 -8.29 -13.51
N ALA A 95 3.39 -7.13 -14.15
CA ALA A 95 3.55 -5.87 -13.43
C ALA A 95 2.26 -5.67 -12.61
N GLY A 96 2.32 -6.04 -11.32
CA GLY A 96 1.25 -5.73 -10.40
C GLY A 96 1.31 -4.23 -10.12
N TRP A 97 0.23 -3.52 -10.44
CA TRP A 97 0.05 -2.18 -9.94
C TRP A 97 0.01 -2.25 -8.41
N LEU A 98 0.68 -1.30 -7.76
CA LEU A 98 0.49 -1.13 -6.32
C LEU A 98 -1.00 -0.82 -6.08
N PRO A 99 -1.64 -1.48 -5.10
CA PRO A 99 -3.00 -1.14 -4.73
C PRO A 99 -3.12 0.34 -4.37
N ALA A 100 -4.27 0.95 -4.65
CA ALA A 100 -4.57 2.30 -4.18
C ALA A 100 -4.35 2.37 -2.65
N GLY A 101 -3.53 3.32 -2.19
CA GLY A 101 -3.12 3.45 -0.78
C GLY A 101 -1.80 2.75 -0.41
N ASP A 102 -1.15 2.03 -1.34
CA ASP A 102 0.23 1.56 -1.20
C ASP A 102 1.22 2.49 -1.93
N HIS A 103 0.73 3.63 -2.42
CA HIS A 103 1.52 4.68 -3.03
C HIS A 103 2.07 5.64 -1.98
N GLY A 104 3.36 5.85 -1.99
CA GLY A 104 4.14 6.90 -1.33
C GLY A 104 3.70 7.31 0.09
N ILE A 105 3.48 8.57 0.29
CA ILE A 105 3.07 9.17 1.56
C ILE A 105 1.54 9.03 1.77
N ASP A 106 0.99 7.84 1.59
CA ASP A 106 -0.34 7.38 2.05
C ASP A 106 -1.39 8.50 2.29
N ASP A 107 -1.95 9.11 1.24
CA ASP A 107 -2.98 10.16 1.31
C ASP A 107 -2.58 11.47 2.04
N LEU A 108 -1.29 11.70 2.31
CA LEU A 108 -0.84 12.97 2.85
C LEU A 108 -0.81 14.00 1.70
N ARG A 109 -1.68 14.99 1.76
CA ARG A 109 -1.61 16.14 0.86
C ARG A 109 -0.53 17.08 1.37
N VAL A 110 0.66 16.96 0.80
CA VAL A 110 1.84 17.72 1.24
C VAL A 110 1.58 19.24 1.24
N GLU A 111 0.78 19.73 0.32
CA GLU A 111 0.41 21.15 0.20
C GLU A 111 -0.44 21.67 1.36
N ASP A 112 -1.25 20.80 1.97
CA ASP A 112 -2.22 21.15 3.01
C ASP A 112 -1.71 20.85 4.42
N GLU A 113 -0.54 20.18 4.54
CA GLU A 113 -0.03 19.72 5.83
C GLU A 113 1.10 20.61 6.34
N PRO A 114 1.05 21.03 7.60
CA PRO A 114 2.16 21.77 8.19
C PRO A 114 3.38 20.86 8.38
N ASP A 115 4.60 21.46 8.27
CA ASP A 115 5.87 20.75 8.39
C ASP A 115 5.96 19.81 9.60
N GLU A 116 5.39 20.19 10.73
CA GLU A 116 5.40 19.34 11.92
C GLU A 116 4.54 18.07 11.79
N SER A 117 3.48 18.08 10.98
CA SER A 117 2.69 16.87 10.69
C SER A 117 3.45 15.96 9.75
N LEU A 118 4.03 16.53 8.69
CA LEU A 118 4.86 15.80 7.74
C LEU A 118 6.10 15.18 8.41
N LEU A 119 6.83 15.94 9.22
CA LEU A 119 8.00 15.42 9.96
C LEU A 119 7.62 14.28 10.92
N ALA A 120 6.48 14.38 11.60
CA ALA A 120 5.99 13.30 12.47
C ALA A 120 5.63 12.05 11.67
N PHE A 121 5.00 12.23 10.52
CA PHE A 121 4.67 11.14 9.61
C PHE A 121 5.94 10.47 9.06
N LEU A 122 6.86 11.24 8.48
CA LEU A 122 8.13 10.74 7.96
C LEU A 122 8.91 9.99 9.04
N HIS A 123 9.08 10.57 10.24
CA HIS A 123 9.78 9.88 11.32
C HIS A 123 9.20 8.49 11.62
N VAL A 124 7.86 8.35 11.64
CA VAL A 124 7.21 7.05 11.89
C VAL A 124 7.36 6.11 10.70
N ALA A 125 7.34 6.64 9.47
CA ALA A 125 7.51 5.88 8.24
C ALA A 125 8.94 5.32 8.13
N GLU A 126 9.97 6.17 8.27
CA GLU A 126 11.38 5.80 8.21
C GLU A 126 11.77 4.79 9.28
N LYS A 127 11.28 5.01 10.51
CA LYS A 127 11.51 4.04 11.59
C LYS A 127 10.93 2.66 11.28
N ALA A 128 9.79 2.60 10.60
CA ALA A 128 9.20 1.34 10.21
C ALA A 128 9.88 0.72 8.99
N ALA A 129 10.37 1.53 8.03
CA ALA A 129 11.15 1.10 6.88
C ALA A 129 12.49 0.51 7.34
N ALA A 130 13.26 1.25 8.14
CA ALA A 130 14.51 0.78 8.73
C ALA A 130 14.35 -0.53 9.52
N GLY A 131 13.26 -0.66 10.30
CA GLY A 131 12.93 -1.91 11.00
C GLY A 131 12.72 -3.08 10.04
N ARG A 132 11.96 -2.88 8.97
CA ARG A 132 11.70 -3.91 7.95
C ARG A 132 12.94 -4.28 7.15
N PHE A 133 13.71 -3.30 6.68
CA PHE A 133 14.92 -3.53 5.90
C PHE A 133 15.99 -4.25 6.73
N THR A 134 16.08 -3.98 8.04
CA THR A 134 16.92 -4.76 8.95
C THR A 134 16.53 -6.25 8.94
N ILE A 135 15.23 -6.56 9.00
CA ILE A 135 14.73 -7.94 8.96
C ILE A 135 15.06 -8.58 7.61
N TYR A 136 14.81 -7.87 6.52
CA TYR A 136 15.03 -8.40 5.16
C TYR A 136 16.52 -8.65 4.90
N ARG A 137 17.40 -7.72 5.27
CA ARG A 137 18.85 -7.94 5.25
C ARG A 137 19.25 -9.21 6.00
N ASP A 138 18.66 -9.45 7.17
CA ASP A 138 19.03 -10.59 8.03
C ASP A 138 18.45 -11.93 7.53
N VAL A 139 17.39 -11.92 6.73
CA VAL A 139 16.80 -13.15 6.15
C VAL A 139 17.34 -13.50 4.77
N VAL A 140 17.84 -12.51 4.02
CA VAL A 140 18.44 -12.71 2.68
C VAL A 140 19.94 -13.01 2.83
N GLN A 141 20.26 -14.21 3.34
CA GLN A 141 21.66 -14.63 3.54
C GLN A 141 22.26 -15.32 2.31
N ASP A 142 21.42 -15.88 1.47
CA ASP A 142 21.76 -16.59 0.23
C ASP A 142 22.06 -15.69 -0.95
N ASP A 143 21.81 -14.38 -0.83
CA ASP A 143 21.99 -13.38 -1.87
C ASP A 143 22.76 -12.16 -1.35
N PRO A 144 24.08 -12.19 -1.37
CA PRO A 144 24.92 -11.09 -0.87
C PRO A 144 24.65 -9.75 -1.55
N SER A 145 24.31 -9.77 -2.85
CA SER A 145 24.01 -8.55 -3.61
C SER A 145 22.71 -7.87 -3.15
N THR A 146 21.63 -8.65 -2.94
CA THR A 146 20.38 -8.08 -2.38
C THR A 146 20.61 -7.63 -0.94
N ARG A 147 21.41 -8.33 -0.16
CA ARG A 147 21.78 -7.94 1.19
C ARG A 147 22.51 -6.60 1.20
N ALA A 148 23.47 -6.39 0.29
CA ALA A 148 24.23 -5.16 0.17
C ALA A 148 23.33 -3.95 -0.13
N VAL A 149 22.30 -4.10 -0.98
CA VAL A 149 21.30 -3.05 -1.21
C VAL A 149 20.62 -2.63 0.09
N PHE A 150 20.15 -3.57 0.91
CA PHE A 150 19.56 -3.23 2.20
C PHE A 150 20.56 -2.60 3.17
N GLU A 151 21.82 -3.01 3.16
CA GLU A 151 22.88 -2.42 4.01
C GLU A 151 23.19 -0.99 3.60
N GLU A 152 23.13 -0.69 2.32
CA GLU A 152 23.31 0.67 1.79
C GLU A 152 22.16 1.57 2.20
N ILE A 153 20.94 1.19 1.89
CA ILE A 153 19.72 1.97 2.21
C ILE A 153 19.58 2.19 3.72
N LEU A 154 19.86 1.20 4.55
CA LEU A 154 19.77 1.32 6.01
C LEU A 154 20.65 2.44 6.61
N ARG A 155 21.72 2.84 5.93
CA ARG A 155 22.54 3.98 6.39
C ARG A 155 21.81 5.29 6.29
N ASP A 156 21.07 5.47 5.20
CA ASP A 156 20.30 6.69 4.95
C ASP A 156 19.02 6.70 5.78
N GLU A 157 18.34 5.57 5.92
CA GLU A 157 17.17 5.44 6.79
C GLU A 157 17.45 5.87 8.25
N VAL A 158 18.64 5.55 8.76
CA VAL A 158 19.05 6.02 10.09
C VAL A 158 19.19 7.53 10.14
N PHE A 159 19.72 8.13 9.09
CA PHE A 159 19.83 9.58 8.97
C PHE A 159 18.43 10.21 8.85
N HIS A 160 17.58 9.70 7.96
CA HIS A 160 16.20 10.17 7.75
C HIS A 160 15.39 10.12 9.05
N MET A 161 15.45 9.01 9.76
CA MET A 161 14.79 8.85 11.07
C MET A 161 15.28 9.87 12.11
N ASN A 162 16.58 10.17 12.14
CA ASN A 162 17.16 11.07 13.12
C ASN A 162 16.86 12.54 12.80
N TYR A 163 17.04 12.96 11.55
CA TYR A 163 16.79 14.36 11.21
C TYR A 163 15.31 14.71 11.33
N THR A 164 14.40 13.83 10.88
CA THR A 164 12.97 14.08 10.99
C THR A 164 12.53 14.26 12.44
N TYR A 165 13.05 13.44 13.35
CA TYR A 165 12.77 13.59 14.78
C TYR A 165 13.36 14.87 15.38
N THR A 166 14.60 15.19 15.05
CA THR A 166 15.29 16.38 15.55
C THR A 166 14.61 17.66 15.05
N GLN A 167 14.25 17.69 13.75
CA GLN A 167 13.56 18.85 13.19
C GLN A 167 12.14 18.98 13.71
N LEU A 168 11.44 17.87 13.92
CA LEU A 168 10.14 17.90 14.57
C LEU A 168 10.21 18.48 15.99
N ALA A 169 11.24 18.12 16.77
CA ALA A 169 11.45 18.70 18.09
C ALA A 169 11.81 20.20 18.02
N ARG A 170 12.48 20.65 16.96
CA ARG A 170 12.79 22.07 16.72
C ARG A 170 11.53 22.88 16.38
N VAL A 171 10.69 22.40 15.44
CA VAL A 171 9.51 23.16 14.97
C VAL A 171 8.30 23.03 15.88
N SER A 172 8.27 22.00 16.73
CA SER A 172 7.14 21.75 17.67
C SER A 172 7.64 21.27 19.04
N PRO A 173 8.43 22.07 19.78
CA PRO A 173 9.15 21.63 20.97
C PRO A 173 8.25 21.09 22.07
N GLU A 174 7.08 21.67 22.27
CA GLU A 174 6.14 21.24 23.32
C GLU A 174 5.30 20.02 22.97
N ARG A 175 5.08 19.77 21.66
CA ARG A 175 4.11 18.78 21.18
C ARG A 175 4.70 17.66 20.31
N TYR A 176 6.01 17.65 20.05
CA TYR A 176 6.61 16.69 19.12
C TYR A 176 6.34 15.23 19.50
N ARG A 177 6.39 14.87 20.79
CA ARG A 177 6.06 13.51 21.24
C ARG A 177 4.60 13.14 20.99
N GLN A 178 3.68 14.07 21.23
CA GLN A 178 2.26 13.88 20.97
C GLN A 178 1.99 13.70 19.48
N ARG A 179 2.67 14.49 18.63
CA ARG A 179 2.57 14.35 17.16
C ARG A 179 3.07 13.00 16.67
N VAL A 180 4.21 12.53 17.13
CA VAL A 180 4.71 11.19 16.84
C VAL A 180 3.73 10.11 17.30
N TRP A 181 3.14 10.26 18.47
CA TRP A 181 2.14 9.31 18.96
C TRP A 181 0.89 9.30 18.07
N ARG A 182 0.38 10.48 17.69
CA ARG A 182 -0.76 10.62 16.78
C ARG A 182 -0.46 10.00 15.40
N ALA A 183 0.70 10.24 14.84
CA ALA A 183 1.12 9.63 13.57
C ALA A 183 1.16 8.09 13.65
N ARG A 184 1.66 7.53 14.76
CA ARG A 184 1.62 6.08 15.00
C ARG A 184 0.19 5.54 15.11
N ALA A 185 -0.65 6.22 15.88
CA ALA A 185 -2.06 5.82 16.04
C ALA A 185 -2.83 5.87 14.72
N SER A 186 -2.65 6.93 13.93
CA SER A 186 -3.23 7.08 12.60
C SER A 186 -2.79 5.94 11.67
N ARG A 187 -1.49 5.61 11.64
CA ARG A 187 -0.97 4.50 10.82
C ARG A 187 -1.54 3.15 11.25
N LEU A 188 -1.67 2.92 12.55
CA LEU A 188 -2.30 1.69 13.07
C LEU A 188 -3.78 1.62 12.70
N TRP A 189 -4.49 2.74 12.79
CA TRP A 189 -5.89 2.86 12.42
C TRP A 189 -6.12 2.61 10.93
N LYS A 190 -5.31 3.22 10.05
CA LYS A 190 -5.35 2.97 8.60
C LYS A 190 -5.09 1.49 8.29
N ARG A 191 -4.13 0.85 8.97
CA ARG A 191 -3.87 -0.59 8.81
C ARG A 191 -5.07 -1.44 9.25
N TYR A 192 -5.70 -1.10 10.38
CA TYR A 192 -6.92 -1.78 10.84
C TYR A 192 -8.04 -1.66 9.82
N LEU A 193 -8.30 -0.46 9.29
CA LEU A 193 -9.33 -0.24 8.28
C LEU A 193 -9.08 -1.04 7.00
N ARG A 194 -7.83 -1.16 6.53
CA ARG A 194 -7.48 -1.99 5.38
C ARG A 194 -7.78 -3.47 5.62
N VAL A 195 -7.41 -3.99 6.77
CA VAL A 195 -7.72 -5.38 7.14
C VAL A 195 -9.24 -5.60 7.25
N ALA A 196 -9.95 -4.68 7.90
CA ALA A 196 -11.41 -4.75 8.04
C ALA A 196 -12.10 -4.71 6.66
N ALA A 197 -11.68 -3.83 5.74
CA ALA A 197 -12.20 -3.77 4.38
C ALA A 197 -11.94 -5.07 3.60
N SER A 198 -10.75 -5.65 3.73
CA SER A 198 -10.41 -6.93 3.09
C SER A 198 -11.28 -8.09 3.62
N LEU A 199 -11.51 -8.12 4.93
CA LEU A 199 -12.39 -9.11 5.54
C LEU A 199 -13.84 -8.92 5.11
N ALA A 200 -14.33 -7.68 5.06
CA ALA A 200 -15.68 -7.36 4.59
C ALA A 200 -15.87 -7.80 3.12
N GLY A 201 -14.87 -7.56 2.26
CA GLY A 201 -14.87 -8.03 0.88
C GLY A 201 -14.94 -9.57 0.78
N LEU A 202 -14.14 -10.28 1.58
CA LEU A 202 -14.17 -11.73 1.62
C LEU A 202 -15.56 -12.26 2.07
N ILE A 203 -16.09 -11.72 3.16
CA ILE A 203 -17.42 -12.10 3.67
C ILE A 203 -18.49 -11.81 2.61
N GLY A 204 -18.45 -10.63 1.99
CA GLY A 204 -19.37 -10.26 0.91
C GLY A 204 -19.32 -11.25 -0.25
N THR A 205 -18.12 -11.63 -0.70
CA THR A 205 -17.94 -12.64 -1.76
C THR A 205 -18.55 -13.99 -1.37
N VAL A 206 -18.29 -14.46 -0.15
CA VAL A 206 -18.86 -15.73 0.35
C VAL A 206 -20.39 -15.66 0.40
N MET A 207 -20.94 -14.57 0.96
CA MET A 207 -22.40 -14.39 1.06
C MET A 207 -23.07 -14.34 -0.32
N LEU A 208 -22.50 -13.59 -1.27
CA LEU A 208 -23.01 -13.53 -2.64
C LEU A 208 -22.92 -14.89 -3.34
N THR A 209 -21.86 -15.65 -3.10
CA THR A 209 -21.71 -17.00 -3.65
C THR A 209 -22.79 -17.93 -3.10
N ILE A 210 -23.05 -17.90 -1.79
CA ILE A 210 -24.13 -18.67 -1.16
C ILE A 210 -25.48 -18.24 -1.74
N GLN A 211 -25.74 -16.95 -1.82
CA GLN A 211 -26.98 -16.42 -2.37
C GLN A 211 -27.20 -16.90 -3.81
N TYR A 212 -26.17 -16.81 -4.65
CA TYR A 212 -26.26 -17.19 -6.05
C TYR A 212 -26.48 -18.70 -6.24
N PHE A 213 -25.74 -19.55 -5.54
CA PHE A 213 -25.77 -20.99 -5.78
C PHE A 213 -26.80 -21.74 -4.92
N ILE A 214 -27.19 -21.21 -3.77
CA ILE A 214 -28.06 -21.88 -2.83
C ILE A 214 -29.48 -21.23 -2.77
N VAL A 215 -29.54 -19.89 -2.71
CA VAL A 215 -30.79 -19.17 -2.51
C VAL A 215 -31.51 -18.95 -3.84
N LEU A 216 -30.85 -18.48 -4.89
CA LEU A 216 -31.46 -18.20 -6.18
C LEU A 216 -32.06 -19.42 -6.92
N PRO A 217 -31.46 -20.62 -6.94
CA PRO A 217 -32.00 -21.77 -7.68
C PRO A 217 -33.44 -22.17 -7.29
N PRO A 218 -33.79 -22.25 -6.00
CA PRO A 218 -35.21 -22.57 -5.64
C PRO A 218 -36.13 -21.46 -6.10
N PHE A 219 -35.79 -20.19 -5.99
CA PHE A 219 -36.61 -19.09 -6.50
C PHE A 219 -36.80 -19.15 -8.01
N ALA A 220 -35.73 -19.38 -8.75
CA ALA A 220 -35.81 -19.57 -10.20
C ALA A 220 -36.68 -20.77 -10.59
N TRP A 221 -36.62 -21.86 -9.82
CA TRP A 221 -37.48 -23.03 -10.05
C TRP A 221 -38.97 -22.71 -9.78
N PHE A 222 -39.29 -22.00 -8.69
CA PHE A 222 -40.66 -21.55 -8.39
C PHE A 222 -41.17 -20.56 -9.44
N ALA A 223 -40.33 -19.59 -9.89
CA ALA A 223 -40.71 -18.65 -10.92
C ALA A 223 -41.01 -19.36 -12.25
N LYS A 224 -40.17 -20.29 -12.69
CA LYS A 224 -40.43 -21.11 -13.88
C LYS A 224 -41.67 -21.97 -13.76
N ARG A 225 -42.00 -22.46 -12.55
CA ARG A 225 -43.20 -23.22 -12.32
C ARG A 225 -44.46 -22.36 -12.34
N ALA A 226 -44.39 -21.11 -11.86
CA ALA A 226 -45.46 -20.13 -11.96
C ALA A 226 -45.72 -19.73 -13.41
N GLU A 227 -44.67 -19.39 -14.16
CA GLU A 227 -44.73 -19.04 -15.56
C GLU A 227 -45.39 -20.12 -16.43
N ARG A 228 -45.12 -21.40 -16.15
CA ARG A 228 -45.77 -22.54 -16.85
C ARG A 228 -47.25 -22.67 -16.58
N ARG A 229 -47.83 -21.98 -15.56
CA ARG A 229 -49.25 -21.97 -15.24
C ARG A 229 -49.96 -20.80 -15.91
N GLU A 230 -49.24 -19.81 -16.37
CA GLU A 230 -49.77 -18.70 -17.15
C GLU A 230 -49.93 -19.13 -18.61
N SER A 231 -51.00 -18.69 -19.27
CA SER A 231 -51.22 -19.01 -20.67
C SER A 231 -50.06 -18.45 -21.52
N PRO A 232 -49.44 -19.26 -22.43
CA PRO A 232 -48.39 -18.78 -23.28
C PRO A 232 -48.94 -17.75 -24.25
N GLY A 233 -48.46 -16.53 -24.15
CA GLY A 233 -48.80 -15.49 -25.08
C GLY A 233 -48.67 -14.09 -24.50
N TRP A 234 -48.32 -13.17 -25.31
CA TRP A 234 -48.42 -11.73 -25.05
C TRP A 234 -49.91 -11.42 -24.81
N THR A 235 -50.30 -11.02 -23.61
CA THR A 235 -51.61 -10.42 -23.38
C THR A 235 -51.69 -9.18 -24.25
N PRO A 236 -52.64 -9.08 -25.22
CA PRO A 236 -52.80 -7.86 -26.01
C PRO A 236 -52.98 -6.70 -25.04
N ILE A 237 -52.19 -5.66 -25.18
CA ILE A 237 -52.42 -4.42 -24.42
C ILE A 237 -53.85 -3.97 -24.78
N PRO A 238 -54.77 -3.85 -23.80
CA PRO A 238 -56.08 -3.31 -24.07
C PRO A 238 -55.92 -1.98 -24.78
N ARG A 239 -56.35 -1.89 -26.04
CA ARG A 239 -56.40 -0.62 -26.75
C ARG A 239 -57.51 0.19 -26.13
N ASP A 240 -57.18 0.94 -25.10
CA ASP A 240 -58.06 1.97 -24.54
C ASP A 240 -58.18 3.03 -25.62
N ARG A 241 -59.25 2.92 -26.44
CA ARG A 241 -59.55 3.82 -27.55
C ARG A 241 -59.94 5.24 -27.12
N ASP A 242 -60.11 5.43 -25.80
CA ASP A 242 -60.65 6.69 -25.27
C ASP A 242 -59.63 7.51 -24.45
N ARG A 243 -58.40 7.10 -24.38
CA ARG A 243 -57.36 7.95 -23.76
C ARG A 243 -56.79 8.95 -24.77
N SER A 244 -57.29 10.19 -24.65
CA SER A 244 -56.71 11.34 -25.34
C SER A 244 -55.19 11.42 -25.06
N PRO A 245 -54.34 11.75 -26.05
CA PRO A 245 -52.91 11.90 -25.87
C PRO A 245 -52.53 12.99 -24.82
N THR A 246 -53.48 13.83 -24.43
CA THR A 246 -53.33 14.91 -23.44
C THR A 246 -53.46 14.46 -21.99
N SER A 247 -53.76 13.18 -21.69
CA SER A 247 -53.91 12.66 -20.32
C SER A 247 -52.64 12.04 -19.76
N GLN A 248 -51.48 12.25 -20.38
CA GLN A 248 -50.19 11.77 -19.91
C GLN A 248 -49.33 12.80 -19.18
N TYR A 249 -49.94 13.92 -18.77
CA TYR A 249 -49.28 14.93 -17.91
C TYR A 249 -50.08 15.20 -16.66
#